data_af15bdce9f3e63da1bc7f6225bb19531
#
_entry.id   af15bdce9f3e63da1bc7f6225bb19531
#
_cell.length_a   1.000
_cell.length_b   1.000
_cell.length_c   1.000
_cell.angle_alpha   90.00
_cell.angle_beta   90.00
_cell.angle_gamma   90.00
#
_symmetry.space_group_name_H-M   'P 1'
#
loop_
_entity.id
_entity.type
_entity.pdbx_description
1 polymer ?
#
loop_
_entity_poly.entity_id
_entity_poly.type
_entity_poly.pdbx_seq_one_letter_code
_entity_poly.pdbx_strand_id
1 'polypeptide(L)'
;MTKINYQALREAAQLATQGEWVAFISTGTGTYAVHTPGDKRCEDVIKWTGFDGQKNAENNARYIAALNPEVVQALLDERERNQQYIKSRDQENEDIALTVGKLRVEL
;
A
#
# COMPACT_ATOMS: atom_id res chain seq x y z
N MET A 1 1.70 -15.13 11.99
CA MET A 1 1.73 -13.92 11.15
C MET A 1 1.40 -12.69 11.98
N THR A 2 2.23 -11.67 11.90
CA THR A 2 2.00 -10.44 12.65
C THR A 2 0.81 -9.69 12.06
N LYS A 3 -0.07 -9.20 12.93
CA LYS A 3 -1.21 -8.40 12.50
C LYS A 3 -0.74 -7.07 11.94
N ILE A 4 -1.24 -6.69 10.76
CA ILE A 4 -0.87 -5.42 10.14
C ILE A 4 -1.52 -4.27 10.91
N ASN A 5 -0.72 -3.29 11.32
CA ASN A 5 -1.24 -2.06 11.88
C ASN A 5 -1.47 -1.05 10.75
N TYR A 6 -2.69 -1.00 10.24
CA TYR A 6 -3.03 -0.18 9.09
C TYR A 6 -2.93 1.32 9.38
N GLN A 7 -3.23 1.73 10.60
CA GLN A 7 -3.12 3.13 11.00
C GLN A 7 -1.65 3.59 11.00
N ALA A 8 -0.76 2.80 11.58
CA ALA A 8 0.67 3.11 11.59
C ALA A 8 1.25 3.11 10.17
N LEU A 9 0.80 2.20 9.31
CA LEU A 9 1.23 2.14 7.91
C LEU A 9 0.79 3.39 7.15
N ARG A 10 -0.45 3.85 7.35
CA ARG A 10 -0.95 5.07 6.73
C ARG A 10 -0.17 6.30 7.20
N GLU A 11 0.10 6.42 8.47
CA GLU A 11 0.89 7.52 9.03
C GLU A 11 2.30 7.53 8.46
N ALA A 12 2.95 6.37 8.39
CA ALA A 12 4.28 6.26 7.79
C ALA A 12 4.28 6.68 6.32
N ALA A 13 3.26 6.28 5.56
CA ALA A 13 3.14 6.67 4.15
C ALA A 13 2.94 8.18 3.98
N GLN A 14 2.17 8.81 4.88
CA GLN A 14 1.93 10.26 4.84
C GLN A 14 3.19 11.06 5.17
N LEU A 15 4.05 10.53 6.05
CA LEU A 15 5.28 11.20 6.47
C LEU A 15 6.46 10.93 5.54
N ALA A 16 6.39 9.90 4.71
CA ALA A 16 7.46 9.57 3.77
C ALA A 16 7.56 10.60 2.65
N THR A 17 8.69 10.58 1.93
CA THR A 17 8.87 11.44 0.76
C THR A 17 7.79 11.15 -0.27
N GLN A 18 6.95 12.14 -0.55
CA GLN A 18 5.84 12.00 -1.50
C GLN A 18 6.35 12.03 -2.94
N GLY A 19 5.52 11.52 -3.85
CA GLY A 19 5.81 11.50 -5.27
C GLY A 19 6.17 10.11 -5.77
N GLU A 20 6.49 10.04 -7.04
CA GLU A 20 6.90 8.80 -7.68
C GLU A 20 8.30 8.39 -7.22
N TRP A 21 8.48 7.12 -6.93
CA TRP A 21 9.79 6.55 -6.60
C TRP A 21 10.27 5.68 -7.76
N VAL A 22 11.53 5.86 -8.13
CA VAL A 22 12.15 5.10 -9.22
C VAL A 22 13.37 4.37 -8.70
N ALA A 23 13.51 3.11 -9.08
CA ALA A 23 14.68 2.31 -8.73
C ALA A 23 15.87 2.72 -9.59
N PHE A 24 16.98 3.02 -8.94
CA PHE A 24 18.28 3.24 -9.58
C PHE A 24 19.15 2.02 -9.30
N ILE A 25 19.65 1.40 -10.37
CA ILE A 25 20.45 0.18 -10.27
C ILE A 25 21.74 0.41 -11.06
N SER A 26 22.86 0.40 -10.33
CA SER A 26 24.20 0.52 -10.92
C SER A 26 25.01 -0.71 -10.55
N THR A 27 24.98 -1.71 -11.42
CA THR A 27 25.68 -2.97 -11.21
C THR A 27 27.20 -2.78 -11.23
N GLY A 28 27.70 -1.85 -12.05
CA GLY A 28 29.12 -1.59 -12.18
C GLY A 28 29.75 -1.00 -10.91
N THR A 29 28.99 -0.22 -10.15
CA THR A 29 29.45 0.38 -8.89
C THR A 29 28.92 -0.32 -7.66
N GLY A 30 28.01 -1.30 -7.82
CA GLY A 30 27.36 -1.98 -6.71
C GLY A 30 26.43 -1.07 -5.94
N THR A 31 25.92 -0.01 -6.55
CA THR A 31 25.05 0.97 -5.89
C THR A 31 23.60 0.74 -6.28
N TYR A 32 22.75 0.71 -5.28
CA TYR A 32 21.31 0.56 -5.43
C TYR A 32 20.61 1.67 -4.68
N ALA A 33 19.61 2.29 -5.30
CA ALA A 33 18.91 3.40 -4.71
C ALA A 33 17.47 3.46 -5.18
N VAL A 34 16.64 4.14 -4.42
CA VAL A 34 15.31 4.57 -4.82
C VAL A 34 15.31 6.08 -4.73
N HIS A 35 14.91 6.76 -5.79
CA HIS A 35 14.95 8.21 -5.85
C HIS A 35 13.65 8.77 -6.43
N THR A 36 13.43 10.07 -6.21
CA THR A 36 12.30 10.80 -6.80
C THR A 36 12.75 11.50 -8.05
N PRO A 37 12.29 11.09 -9.24
CA PRO A 37 12.64 11.78 -10.48
C PRO A 37 11.81 13.05 -10.65
N GLY A 38 12.24 13.92 -11.57
CA GLY A 38 11.43 15.05 -12.02
C GLY A 38 11.62 16.35 -11.27
N ASP A 39 12.37 16.36 -10.20
CA ASP A 39 12.77 17.57 -9.52
C ASP A 39 14.25 17.86 -9.79
N LYS A 40 14.65 19.13 -9.77
CA LYS A 40 16.04 19.54 -9.98
C LYS A 40 17.01 18.91 -8.97
N ARG A 41 16.51 18.34 -7.90
CA ARG A 41 17.31 17.79 -6.81
C ARG A 41 17.43 16.28 -6.78
N CYS A 42 16.64 15.52 -7.52
CA CYS A 42 16.68 14.03 -7.56
C CYS A 42 17.12 13.44 -6.22
N GLU A 43 16.32 13.63 -5.18
CA GLU A 43 16.72 13.15 -3.85
C GLU A 43 16.59 11.63 -3.74
N ASP A 44 17.62 11.01 -3.18
CA ASP A 44 17.56 9.58 -2.86
C ASP A 44 16.62 9.36 -1.68
N VAL A 45 15.62 8.52 -1.87
CA VAL A 45 14.75 8.06 -0.78
C VAL A 45 15.54 7.11 0.10
N ILE A 46 16.27 6.18 -0.52
CA ILE A 46 17.14 5.24 0.15
C ILE A 46 18.25 4.81 -0.79
N LYS A 47 19.44 4.54 -0.25
CA LYS A 47 20.61 4.11 -1.00
C LYS A 47 21.37 3.07 -0.19
N TRP A 48 21.84 2.01 -0.86
CA TRP A 48 22.63 0.96 -0.20
C TRP A 48 23.59 0.30 -1.19
N THR A 49 24.50 -0.53 -0.67
CA THR A 49 25.59 -1.13 -1.44
C THR A 49 25.39 -2.60 -1.76
N GLY A 50 24.16 -3.10 -1.75
CA GLY A 50 23.88 -4.45 -2.23
C GLY A 50 24.37 -5.60 -1.36
N PHE A 51 24.19 -5.51 -0.06
CA PHE A 51 24.59 -6.57 0.89
C PHE A 51 23.87 -7.89 0.70
N ASP A 52 22.71 -7.86 0.09
CA ASP A 52 21.82 -9.00 -0.09
C ASP A 52 22.07 -9.73 -1.41
N GLY A 53 23.23 -9.49 -2.04
CA GLY A 53 23.54 -10.02 -3.36
C GLY A 53 22.92 -9.18 -4.47
N GLN A 54 23.58 -9.16 -5.62
CA GLN A 54 23.22 -8.24 -6.72
C GLN A 54 21.78 -8.40 -7.17
N LYS A 55 21.34 -9.64 -7.39
CA LYS A 55 19.98 -9.90 -7.89
C LYS A 55 18.91 -9.52 -6.88
N ASN A 56 19.13 -9.82 -5.61
CA ASN A 56 18.21 -9.45 -4.55
C ASN A 56 18.16 -7.94 -4.35
N ALA A 57 19.30 -7.27 -4.43
CA ALA A 57 19.37 -5.82 -4.31
C ALA A 57 18.57 -5.14 -5.42
N GLU A 58 18.67 -5.63 -6.66
CA GLU A 58 17.87 -5.12 -7.78
C GLU A 58 16.37 -5.31 -7.54
N ASN A 59 15.98 -6.51 -7.13
CA ASN A 59 14.58 -6.83 -6.86
C ASN A 59 14.03 -6.01 -5.70
N ASN A 60 14.84 -5.82 -4.67
CA ASN A 60 14.46 -4.99 -3.51
C ASN A 60 14.29 -3.53 -3.91
N ALA A 61 15.16 -2.99 -4.75
CA ALA A 61 15.03 -1.63 -5.25
C ALA A 61 13.73 -1.44 -6.02
N ARG A 62 13.39 -2.38 -6.89
CA ARG A 62 12.15 -2.35 -7.68
C ARG A 62 10.92 -2.47 -6.77
N TYR A 63 10.99 -3.34 -5.77
CA TYR A 63 9.90 -3.53 -4.81
C TYR A 63 9.64 -2.25 -4.01
N ILE A 64 10.69 -1.65 -3.46
CA ILE A 64 10.59 -0.41 -2.69
C ILE A 64 10.03 0.72 -3.56
N ALA A 65 10.53 0.85 -4.79
CA ALA A 65 10.04 1.87 -5.72
C ALA A 65 8.55 1.69 -6.05
N ALA A 66 8.11 0.46 -6.24
CA ALA A 66 6.71 0.15 -6.55
C ALA A 66 5.76 0.47 -5.39
N LEU A 67 6.24 0.40 -4.14
CA LEU A 67 5.46 0.68 -2.94
C LEU A 67 5.71 2.10 -2.42
N ASN A 68 5.65 3.08 -3.30
CA ASN A 68 5.74 4.48 -2.89
C ASN A 68 4.53 4.89 -2.02
N PRO A 69 4.59 6.02 -1.31
CA PRO A 69 3.51 6.42 -0.39
C PRO A 69 2.15 6.56 -1.04
N GLU A 70 2.08 7.03 -2.28
CA GLU A 70 0.81 7.19 -3.00
C GLU A 70 0.15 5.85 -3.27
N VAL A 71 0.93 4.85 -3.71
CA VAL A 71 0.43 3.49 -3.96
C VAL A 71 -0.07 2.86 -2.65
N VAL A 72 0.69 2.98 -1.57
CA VAL A 72 0.29 2.44 -0.27
C VAL A 72 -1.01 3.07 0.21
N GLN A 73 -1.13 4.39 0.12
CA GLN A 73 -2.36 5.09 0.51
C GLN A 73 -3.54 4.69 -0.37
N ALA A 74 -3.34 4.53 -1.67
CA ALA A 74 -4.38 4.07 -2.58
C ALA A 74 -4.87 2.65 -2.23
N LEU A 75 -3.96 1.75 -1.90
CA LEU A 75 -4.30 0.39 -1.47
C LEU A 75 -5.06 0.40 -0.14
N LEU A 76 -4.68 1.25 0.79
CA LEU A 76 -5.39 1.39 2.07
C LEU A 76 -6.79 1.97 1.86
N ASP A 77 -6.95 2.93 0.98
CA ASP A 77 -8.25 3.51 0.64
C ASP A 77 -9.16 2.47 -0.02
N GLU A 78 -8.62 1.68 -0.94
CA GLU A 78 -9.37 0.59 -1.57
C GLU A 78 -9.83 -0.44 -0.54
N ARG A 79 -8.96 -0.81 0.40
CA ARG A 79 -9.29 -1.71 1.49
C ARG A 79 -10.43 -1.17 2.35
N GLU A 80 -10.37 0.10 2.71
CA GLU A 80 -11.42 0.75 3.51
C GLU A 80 -12.76 0.77 2.76
N ARG A 81 -12.75 1.12 1.48
CA ARG A 81 -13.96 1.10 0.66
C ARG A 81 -14.56 -0.30 0.57
N ASN A 82 -13.72 -1.31 0.38
CA ASN A 82 -14.17 -2.70 0.32
C ASN A 82 -14.78 -3.16 1.65
N GLN A 83 -14.19 -2.78 2.77
CA GLN A 83 -14.74 -3.10 4.09
C GLN A 83 -16.08 -2.41 4.33
N GLN A 84 -16.21 -1.16 3.94
CA GLN A 84 -17.47 -0.42 4.05
C GLN A 84 -18.56 -1.03 3.16
N TYR A 85 -18.19 -1.47 1.97
CA TYR A 85 -19.09 -2.14 1.05
C TYR A 85 -19.61 -3.46 1.65
N ILE A 86 -18.71 -4.27 2.19
CA ILE A 86 -19.08 -5.54 2.84
C ILE A 86 -20.02 -5.29 4.02
N LYS A 87 -19.68 -4.31 4.87
CA LYS A 87 -20.49 -3.94 6.02
C LYS A 87 -21.88 -3.47 5.60
N SER A 88 -21.97 -2.66 4.55
CA SER A 88 -23.23 -2.16 4.01
C SER A 88 -24.09 -3.32 3.48
N ARG A 89 -23.48 -4.28 2.78
CA ARG A 89 -24.19 -5.46 2.27
C ARG A 89 -24.70 -6.35 3.41
N ASP A 90 -23.91 -6.53 4.45
CA ASP A 90 -24.33 -7.30 5.62
C ASP A 90 -25.53 -6.64 6.30
N GLN A 91 -25.52 -5.33 6.41
CA GLN A 91 -26.64 -4.56 6.96
C GLN A 91 -27.90 -4.71 6.09
N GLU A 92 -27.79 -4.62 4.77
CA GLU A 92 -28.91 -4.84 3.85
C GLU A 92 -29.48 -6.24 3.99
N ASN A 93 -28.62 -7.26 4.11
CA ASN A 93 -29.03 -8.65 4.28
C ASN A 93 -29.79 -8.85 5.60
N GLU A 94 -29.34 -8.20 6.68
CA GLU A 94 -30.06 -8.23 7.95
C GLU A 94 -31.44 -7.56 7.83
N ASP A 95 -31.51 -6.44 7.19
CA ASP A 95 -32.78 -5.70 6.98
C ASP A 95 -33.77 -6.53 6.16
N ILE A 96 -33.31 -7.20 5.11
CA ILE A 96 -34.12 -8.09 4.30
C ILE A 96 -34.63 -9.27 5.16
N ALA A 97 -33.77 -9.88 5.94
CA ALA A 97 -34.12 -11.02 6.80
C ALA A 97 -35.19 -10.62 7.83
N LEU A 98 -35.05 -9.43 8.45
CA LEU A 98 -36.02 -8.89 9.39
C LEU A 98 -37.36 -8.63 8.71
N THR A 99 -37.38 -8.07 7.52
CA THR A 99 -38.60 -7.80 6.75
C THR A 99 -39.31 -9.10 6.40
N VAL A 100 -38.60 -10.11 5.95
CA VAL A 100 -39.18 -11.43 5.65
C VAL A 100 -39.77 -12.05 6.93
N GLY A 101 -39.08 -11.93 8.05
CA GLY A 101 -39.56 -12.43 9.34
C GLY A 101 -40.87 -11.75 9.76
N LYS A 102 -40.97 -10.43 9.60
CA LYS A 102 -42.19 -9.68 9.88
C LYS A 102 -43.36 -10.12 9.00
N LEU A 103 -43.12 -10.29 7.72
CA LEU A 103 -44.16 -10.75 6.77
C LEU A 103 -44.69 -12.14 7.14
N ARG A 104 -43.82 -13.02 7.61
CA ARG A 104 -44.22 -14.37 8.07
C ARG A 104 -45.09 -14.33 9.31
N VAL A 105 -44.81 -13.38 10.22
CA VAL A 105 -45.58 -13.24 11.47
C VAL A 105 -46.96 -12.66 11.18
N GLU A 106 -47.11 -11.79 10.22
CA GLU A 106 -48.38 -11.16 9.86
C GLU A 106 -49.33 -12.11 9.09
N LEU A 107 -48.78 -13.19 8.55
CA LEU A 107 -49.58 -14.21 7.84
C LEU A 107 -50.16 -15.20 8.84
#